data_52530177370bbaa91437171bb0e96fcf
#
_entry.id   52530177370bbaa91437171bb0e96fcf
#
_cell.length_a   1.000
_cell.length_b   1.000
_cell.length_c   1.000
_cell.angle_alpha   90.00
_cell.angle_beta   90.00
_cell.angle_gamma   90.00
#
_symmetry.space_group_name_H-M   'P 1'
#
loop_
_entity.id
_entity.type
_entity.pdbx_description
1 polymer ?
#
loop_
_entity_poly.entity_id
_entity_poly.type
_entity_poly.pdbx_seq_one_letter_code
_entity_poly.pdbx_strand_id
1 'polypeptide(L)'
;MFRGGPALLGLAGGTLDKQLSLLWSYKTGGPVKSSAAVVGGKVFIGSGDQQVHAVELAGGRKLWSFKTEGEVESSPLVLDGKIFVGSSDGWFYALEADTGKLLWKYQTGDKILSSGNWLKSPKGDATWIVFGSYDNRLYCLDAATGKSNWVYETGNYINGSPAVANGQTVFGGCDAILHVLNLADGTKVKEIEAGAYIAASAALDGTRAYFGHYDNEFLCIDIAKGTNQWNYKDRGFPYFSSPAVTSDRVIFGGRDKRLHCVEKETGKSIWVFGTRGKVDSSPVVAGDKVVVGSDDGRLYMVSLKDGSELWSYEIGQPVSSSPAVVDGKVIIGSEDGSVYCFGAKK
;
A
#
# COMPACT_ATOMS: atom_id res chain seq x y z
N MET A 1 6.19 5.12 -4.69
CA MET A 1 5.03 5.30 -3.82
C MET A 1 4.39 3.95 -3.53
N PHE A 2 3.58 3.85 -2.50
CA PHE A 2 2.79 2.65 -2.16
C PHE A 2 1.98 2.17 -3.37
N ARG A 3 1.97 0.86 -3.65
CA ARG A 3 1.24 0.20 -4.76
C ARG A 3 1.56 0.71 -6.18
N GLY A 4 2.69 1.36 -6.39
CA GLY A 4 3.23 1.70 -7.71
C GLY A 4 2.65 2.94 -8.39
N GLY A 5 1.48 3.42 -8.04
CA GLY A 5 0.84 4.59 -8.66
C GLY A 5 -0.44 5.04 -7.93
N PRO A 6 -1.01 6.22 -8.31
CA PRO A 6 -2.17 6.78 -7.61
C PRO A 6 -3.43 5.90 -7.62
N ALA A 7 -3.63 5.09 -8.65
CA ALA A 7 -4.74 4.12 -8.72
C ALA A 7 -4.53 2.87 -7.85
N LEU A 8 -3.37 2.72 -7.19
CA LEU A 8 -3.00 1.64 -6.29
C LEU A 8 -3.06 0.23 -6.91
N LEU A 9 -2.73 0.10 -8.19
CA LEU A 9 -2.86 -1.15 -8.94
C LEU A 9 -1.87 -2.25 -8.54
N GLY A 10 -0.85 -1.98 -7.74
CA GLY A 10 0.12 -2.98 -7.32
C GLY A 10 1.00 -3.52 -8.43
N LEU A 11 1.26 -2.71 -9.44
CA LEU A 11 2.10 -3.05 -10.58
C LEU A 11 3.45 -2.36 -10.44
N ALA A 12 4.53 -3.09 -10.69
CA ALA A 12 5.88 -2.56 -10.78
C ALA A 12 6.38 -2.62 -12.22
N GLY A 13 7.18 -1.62 -12.61
CA GLY A 13 7.89 -1.64 -13.89
C GLY A 13 9.03 -2.66 -13.89
N GLY A 14 9.36 -3.20 -15.07
CA GLY A 14 10.45 -4.14 -15.26
C GLY A 14 10.10 -5.59 -14.92
N THR A 15 11.15 -6.40 -14.82
CA THR A 15 11.05 -7.84 -14.54
C THR A 15 11.99 -8.23 -13.41
N LEU A 16 11.78 -9.39 -12.82
CA LEU A 16 12.65 -10.00 -11.83
C LEU A 16 13.30 -11.26 -12.41
N ASP A 17 14.51 -11.57 -11.97
CA ASP A 17 15.11 -12.87 -12.24
C ASP A 17 14.33 -13.99 -11.53
N LYS A 18 14.44 -15.23 -12.06
CA LYS A 18 13.79 -16.40 -11.45
C LYS A 18 14.38 -16.77 -10.09
N GLN A 19 15.65 -16.43 -9.86
CA GLN A 19 16.36 -16.69 -8.61
C GLN A 19 16.89 -15.37 -8.06
N LEU A 20 16.51 -15.07 -6.85
CA LEU A 20 16.98 -13.88 -6.13
C LEU A 20 17.92 -14.30 -5.00
N SER A 21 18.90 -13.44 -4.70
CA SER A 21 19.79 -13.56 -3.56
C SER A 21 19.61 -12.38 -2.64
N LEU A 22 19.83 -12.56 -1.36
CA LEU A 22 19.94 -11.44 -0.42
C LEU A 22 21.17 -10.59 -0.79
N LEU A 23 20.94 -9.34 -1.11
CA LEU A 23 21.99 -8.38 -1.45
C LEU A 23 22.47 -7.65 -0.19
N TRP A 24 21.53 -7.19 0.64
CA TRP A 24 21.80 -6.56 1.92
C TRP A 24 20.57 -6.62 2.83
N SER A 25 20.80 -6.44 4.13
CA SER A 25 19.79 -6.16 5.12
C SER A 25 20.17 -4.92 5.94
N TYR A 26 19.17 -4.14 6.34
CA TYR A 26 19.32 -2.97 7.18
C TYR A 26 18.46 -3.12 8.42
N LYS A 27 19.05 -3.06 9.62
CA LYS A 27 18.36 -3.19 10.90
C LYS A 27 17.84 -1.84 11.36
N THR A 28 16.54 -1.76 11.64
CA THR A 28 15.90 -0.68 12.40
C THR A 28 15.80 -1.06 13.87
N GLY A 29 15.21 -0.20 14.69
CA GLY A 29 15.02 -0.47 16.14
C GLY A 29 13.70 -1.14 16.50
N GLY A 30 12.79 -1.38 15.53
CA GLY A 30 11.45 -1.95 15.77
C GLY A 30 10.87 -2.62 14.52
N PRO A 31 9.70 -3.28 14.63
CA PRO A 31 9.05 -3.96 13.50
C PRO A 31 8.86 -3.05 12.29
N VAL A 32 9.02 -3.59 11.08
CA VAL A 32 8.87 -2.85 9.82
C VAL A 32 7.64 -3.36 9.08
N LYS A 33 6.49 -2.74 9.35
CA LYS A 33 5.21 -3.00 8.67
C LYS A 33 4.97 -2.05 7.49
N SER A 34 5.59 -0.88 7.51
CA SER A 34 5.60 0.08 6.42
C SER A 34 6.14 -0.55 5.14
N SER A 35 5.59 -0.19 3.98
CA SER A 35 6.13 -0.60 2.67
C SER A 35 7.11 0.44 2.16
N ALA A 36 8.21 -0.01 1.58
CA ALA A 36 9.26 0.89 1.12
C ALA A 36 8.83 1.72 -0.09
N ALA A 37 9.26 2.98 -0.14
CA ALA A 37 9.29 3.79 -1.36
C ALA A 37 10.73 3.91 -1.86
N VAL A 38 10.94 3.65 -3.16
CA VAL A 38 12.29 3.69 -3.76
C VAL A 38 12.33 4.72 -4.87
N VAL A 39 13.21 5.71 -4.73
CA VAL A 39 13.37 6.80 -5.70
C VAL A 39 14.83 7.30 -5.67
N GLY A 40 15.42 7.53 -6.85
CA GLY A 40 16.75 8.12 -6.95
C GLY A 40 17.87 7.34 -6.24
N GLY A 41 17.78 6.00 -6.26
CA GLY A 41 18.77 5.14 -5.58
C GLY A 41 18.65 5.10 -4.05
N LYS A 42 17.57 5.62 -3.49
CA LYS A 42 17.28 5.64 -2.04
C LYS A 42 16.02 4.86 -1.71
N VAL A 43 16.04 4.20 -0.58
CA VAL A 43 14.91 3.46 0.01
C VAL A 43 14.43 4.25 1.22
N PHE A 44 13.15 4.60 1.24
CA PHE A 44 12.51 5.29 2.36
C PHE A 44 11.48 4.37 2.98
N ILE A 45 11.49 4.26 4.30
CA ILE A 45 10.63 3.32 5.02
C ILE A 45 10.36 3.80 6.44
N GLY A 46 9.15 3.55 6.94
CA GLY A 46 8.79 3.75 8.34
C GLY A 46 9.08 2.50 9.18
N SER A 47 9.23 2.67 10.48
CA SER A 47 9.46 1.58 11.42
C SER A 47 8.74 1.80 12.75
N GLY A 48 8.48 0.71 13.46
CA GLY A 48 7.95 0.70 14.82
C GLY A 48 8.93 1.28 15.86
N ASP A 49 10.16 1.58 15.47
CA ASP A 49 11.12 2.32 16.31
C ASP A 49 10.86 3.84 16.35
N GLN A 50 9.70 4.26 15.81
CA GLN A 50 9.28 5.65 15.73
C GLN A 50 10.17 6.50 14.81
N GLN A 51 10.73 5.88 13.76
CA GLN A 51 11.56 6.63 12.81
C GLN A 51 11.16 6.36 11.35
N VAL A 52 11.38 7.39 10.54
CA VAL A 52 11.48 7.26 9.09
C VAL A 52 12.96 7.08 8.75
N HIS A 53 13.30 6.04 8.02
CA HIS A 53 14.67 5.75 7.60
C HIS A 53 14.85 5.99 6.12
N ALA A 54 16.00 6.55 5.75
CA ALA A 54 16.50 6.57 4.38
C ALA A 54 17.77 5.73 4.28
N VAL A 55 17.78 4.81 3.31
CA VAL A 55 18.84 3.83 3.11
C VAL A 55 19.27 3.84 1.65
N GLU A 56 20.53 3.66 1.36
CA GLU A 56 21.06 3.55 0.01
C GLU A 56 20.60 2.23 -0.64
N LEU A 57 20.01 2.30 -1.82
CA LEU A 57 19.52 1.11 -2.54
C LEU A 57 20.62 0.13 -2.92
N ALA A 58 21.82 0.63 -3.22
CA ALA A 58 22.94 -0.18 -3.71
C ALA A 58 23.49 -1.12 -2.65
N GLY A 59 23.70 -0.63 -1.42
CA GLY A 59 24.42 -1.35 -0.36
C GLY A 59 23.72 -1.40 0.99
N GLY A 60 22.53 -0.82 1.16
CA GLY A 60 21.83 -0.82 2.43
C GLY A 60 22.40 0.11 3.49
N ARG A 61 23.32 1.03 3.10
CA ARG A 61 23.93 1.99 4.03
C ARG A 61 22.91 3.04 4.47
N LYS A 62 22.80 3.30 5.76
CA LYS A 62 21.98 4.39 6.31
C LYS A 62 22.42 5.73 5.75
N LEU A 63 21.48 6.51 5.23
CA LEU A 63 21.69 7.88 4.80
C LEU A 63 21.31 8.85 5.92
N TRP A 64 20.09 8.73 6.41
CA TRP A 64 19.58 9.50 7.53
C TRP A 64 18.39 8.78 8.20
N SER A 65 17.96 9.26 9.36
CA SER A 65 16.66 8.93 9.94
C SER A 65 16.04 10.15 10.60
N PHE A 66 14.72 10.21 10.59
CA PHE A 66 13.91 11.24 11.24
C PHE A 66 13.06 10.61 12.32
N LYS A 67 13.10 11.15 13.54
CA LYS A 67 12.34 10.65 14.70
C LYS A 67 10.97 11.32 14.76
N THR A 68 9.94 10.50 14.92
CA THR A 68 8.54 10.86 15.25
C THR A 68 8.28 10.55 16.73
N GLU A 69 7.08 10.84 17.23
CA GLU A 69 6.68 10.53 18.61
C GLU A 69 5.85 9.24 18.71
N GLY A 70 5.54 8.59 17.57
CA GLY A 70 4.80 7.34 17.45
C GLY A 70 5.37 6.45 16.36
N GLU A 71 4.91 5.19 16.29
CA GLU A 71 5.31 4.24 15.26
C GLU A 71 4.95 4.76 13.85
N VAL A 72 5.77 4.41 12.86
CA VAL A 72 5.55 4.80 11.47
C VAL A 72 5.21 3.55 10.64
N GLU A 73 3.93 3.17 10.66
CA GLU A 73 3.40 2.06 9.84
C GLU A 73 2.95 2.52 8.45
N SER A 74 2.58 3.78 8.30
CA SER A 74 2.28 4.40 7.00
C SER A 74 3.43 4.25 6.03
N SER A 75 3.13 3.94 4.77
CA SER A 75 4.17 3.83 3.71
C SER A 75 4.49 5.20 3.16
N PRO A 76 5.78 5.57 3.03
CA PRO A 76 6.16 6.89 2.54
C PRO A 76 5.71 7.13 1.08
N LEU A 77 5.18 8.32 0.80
CA LEU A 77 5.02 8.86 -0.54
C LEU A 77 6.21 9.75 -0.84
N VAL A 78 6.94 9.50 -1.94
CA VAL A 78 8.05 10.34 -2.39
C VAL A 78 7.63 11.08 -3.66
N LEU A 79 7.69 12.41 -3.62
CA LEU A 79 7.29 13.27 -4.72
C LEU A 79 8.05 14.59 -4.68
N ASP A 80 8.58 15.02 -5.83
CA ASP A 80 9.27 16.31 -6.00
C ASP A 80 10.32 16.60 -4.91
N GLY A 81 11.17 15.59 -4.61
CA GLY A 81 12.23 15.70 -3.60
C GLY A 81 11.74 15.75 -2.15
N LYS A 82 10.48 15.45 -1.90
CA LYS A 82 9.87 15.41 -0.57
C LYS A 82 9.33 14.02 -0.24
N ILE A 83 9.30 13.70 1.04
CA ILE A 83 8.68 12.50 1.61
C ILE A 83 7.48 12.94 2.42
N PHE A 84 6.35 12.27 2.19
CA PHE A 84 5.11 12.48 2.95
C PHE A 84 4.77 11.17 3.66
N VAL A 85 4.54 11.23 4.97
CA VAL A 85 4.29 10.02 5.78
C VAL A 85 3.47 10.33 7.02
N GLY A 86 2.53 9.44 7.34
CA GLY A 86 1.75 9.48 8.57
C GLY A 86 2.44 8.72 9.70
N SER A 87 2.11 9.05 10.94
CA SER A 87 2.60 8.36 12.13
C SER A 87 1.46 8.09 13.12
N SER A 88 1.68 7.14 14.00
CA SER A 88 0.76 6.81 15.10
C SER A 88 0.66 7.89 16.17
N ASP A 89 1.50 8.93 16.10
CA ASP A 89 1.40 10.14 16.93
C ASP A 89 0.35 11.15 16.46
N GLY A 90 -0.37 10.84 15.36
CA GLY A 90 -1.39 11.70 14.79
C GLY A 90 -0.85 12.83 13.91
N TRP A 91 0.45 12.84 13.60
CA TRP A 91 1.05 13.81 12.70
C TRP A 91 1.27 13.22 11.30
N PHE A 92 0.98 14.03 10.29
CA PHE A 92 1.40 13.79 8.91
C PHE A 92 2.58 14.70 8.60
N TYR A 93 3.71 14.10 8.26
CA TYR A 93 4.99 14.77 8.09
C TYR A 93 5.35 14.96 6.62
N ALA A 94 5.94 16.10 6.29
CA ALA A 94 6.67 16.31 5.04
C ALA A 94 8.15 16.55 5.34
N LEU A 95 9.01 15.71 4.78
CA LEU A 95 10.45 15.75 4.98
C LEU A 95 11.16 16.01 3.65
N GLU A 96 12.33 16.61 3.68
CA GLU A 96 13.23 16.70 2.55
C GLU A 96 13.86 15.32 2.28
N ALA A 97 13.72 14.79 1.06
CA ALA A 97 14.15 13.44 0.73
C ALA A 97 15.65 13.20 0.87
N ASP A 98 16.46 14.23 0.64
CA ASP A 98 17.92 14.12 0.66
C ASP A 98 18.50 14.14 2.08
N THR A 99 17.90 14.90 2.97
CA THR A 99 18.48 15.19 4.30
C THR A 99 17.62 14.67 5.47
N GLY A 100 16.34 14.36 5.23
CA GLY A 100 15.36 14.05 6.29
C GLY A 100 14.90 15.26 7.09
N LYS A 101 15.27 16.51 6.66
CA LYS A 101 14.86 17.73 7.35
C LYS A 101 13.34 17.89 7.29
N LEU A 102 12.72 18.22 8.43
CA LEU A 102 11.29 18.56 8.50
C LEU A 102 11.01 19.84 7.71
N LEU A 103 10.09 19.76 6.75
CA LEU A 103 9.59 20.88 5.97
C LEU A 103 8.33 21.45 6.62
N TRP A 104 7.36 20.61 6.89
CA TRP A 104 6.15 20.93 7.62
C TRP A 104 5.53 19.65 8.22
N LYS A 105 4.61 19.83 9.17
CA LYS A 105 3.78 18.75 9.68
C LYS A 105 2.35 19.26 9.91
N TYR A 106 1.37 18.35 9.78
CA TYR A 106 -0.05 18.61 9.97
C TYR A 106 -0.62 17.66 11.02
N GLN A 107 -1.34 18.18 12.02
CA GLN A 107 -1.91 17.36 13.09
C GLN A 107 -3.33 16.93 12.75
N THR A 108 -3.63 15.66 12.92
CA THR A 108 -4.97 15.06 12.92
C THR A 108 -5.41 14.74 14.34
N GLY A 109 -6.66 14.31 14.52
CA GLY A 109 -7.20 13.98 15.84
C GLY A 109 -6.79 12.60 16.38
N ASP A 110 -6.23 11.70 15.54
CA ASP A 110 -5.80 10.37 15.92
C ASP A 110 -4.71 9.86 14.94
N LYS A 111 -4.20 8.66 15.17
CA LYS A 111 -3.12 8.03 14.39
C LYS A 111 -3.41 7.96 12.89
N ILE A 112 -2.33 8.00 12.11
CA ILE A 112 -2.36 7.92 10.64
C ILE A 112 -1.61 6.67 10.20
N LEU A 113 -2.35 5.61 9.82
CA LEU A 113 -1.80 4.37 9.28
C LEU A 113 -1.90 4.33 7.74
N SER A 114 -2.84 5.07 7.18
CA SER A 114 -3.02 5.25 5.74
C SER A 114 -1.78 5.86 5.09
N SER A 115 -1.38 5.36 3.93
CA SER A 115 -0.34 5.98 3.11
C SER A 115 -0.91 7.15 2.32
N GLY A 116 -0.14 8.23 2.22
CA GLY A 116 -0.52 9.38 1.40
C GLY A 116 -0.56 9.02 -0.10
N ASN A 117 -1.52 9.59 -0.81
CA ASN A 117 -1.60 9.59 -2.27
C ASN A 117 -1.61 11.02 -2.80
N TRP A 118 -1.41 11.20 -4.09
CA TRP A 118 -1.22 12.53 -4.66
C TRP A 118 -2.03 12.76 -5.94
N LEU A 119 -2.26 14.04 -6.23
CA LEU A 119 -2.88 14.49 -7.47
C LEU A 119 -2.33 15.87 -7.85
N LYS A 120 -2.43 16.21 -9.12
CA LYS A 120 -2.31 17.61 -9.55
C LYS A 120 -3.58 18.36 -9.18
N SER A 121 -3.44 19.55 -8.63
CA SER A 121 -4.57 20.39 -8.29
C SER A 121 -5.41 20.68 -9.54
N PRO A 122 -6.73 20.52 -9.48
CA PRO A 122 -7.62 20.95 -10.56
C PRO A 122 -7.73 22.50 -10.66
N LYS A 123 -7.15 23.23 -9.70
CA LYS A 123 -7.19 24.69 -9.61
C LYS A 123 -5.86 25.38 -9.92
N GLY A 124 -4.92 24.68 -10.57
CA GLY A 124 -3.60 25.20 -10.94
C GLY A 124 -2.49 24.16 -10.87
N ASP A 125 -1.23 24.59 -10.84
CA ASP A 125 -0.06 23.71 -10.92
C ASP A 125 0.34 23.05 -9.59
N ALA A 126 -0.35 23.37 -8.49
CA ALA A 126 -0.07 22.82 -7.17
C ALA A 126 -0.25 21.30 -7.16
N THR A 127 0.51 20.63 -6.32
CA THR A 127 0.34 19.20 -6.01
C THR A 127 -0.36 19.07 -4.66
N TRP A 128 -1.36 18.22 -4.59
CA TRP A 128 -2.11 17.93 -3.37
C TRP A 128 -1.84 16.51 -2.90
N ILE A 129 -1.92 16.30 -1.58
CA ILE A 129 -1.78 15.01 -0.93
C ILE A 129 -3.09 14.68 -0.23
N VAL A 130 -3.58 13.43 -0.44
CA VAL A 130 -4.76 12.90 0.27
C VAL A 130 -4.35 11.73 1.13
N PHE A 131 -4.88 11.66 2.36
CA PHE A 131 -4.66 10.55 3.30
C PHE A 131 -5.81 10.45 4.31
N GLY A 132 -6.03 9.23 4.82
CA GLY A 132 -7.02 8.96 5.86
C GLY A 132 -6.40 8.93 7.25
N SER A 133 -7.21 9.19 8.27
CA SER A 133 -6.83 9.09 9.69
C SER A 133 -7.85 8.27 10.48
N TYR A 134 -7.44 7.79 11.64
CA TYR A 134 -8.31 7.12 12.61
C TYR A 134 -9.24 8.08 13.35
N ASP A 135 -9.12 9.38 13.13
CA ASP A 135 -10.08 10.39 13.60
C ASP A 135 -11.35 10.48 12.72
N ASN A 136 -11.56 9.48 11.85
CA ASN A 136 -12.70 9.37 10.92
C ASN A 136 -12.67 10.39 9.76
N ARG A 137 -11.50 10.94 9.42
CA ARG A 137 -11.41 11.98 8.39
C ARG A 137 -10.44 11.64 7.29
N LEU A 138 -10.83 12.02 6.07
CA LEU A 138 -9.95 12.10 4.92
C LEU A 138 -9.50 13.55 4.74
N TYR A 139 -8.21 13.75 4.64
CA TYR A 139 -7.58 15.05 4.49
C TYR A 139 -7.01 15.24 3.10
N CYS A 140 -7.14 16.45 2.56
CA CYS A 140 -6.44 16.88 1.37
C CYS A 140 -5.62 18.13 1.68
N LEU A 141 -4.30 18.01 1.56
CA LEU A 141 -3.37 19.08 1.88
C LEU A 141 -2.61 19.54 0.63
N ASP A 142 -2.20 20.80 0.61
CA ASP A 142 -1.22 21.31 -0.33
C ASP A 142 0.18 20.73 -0.01
N ALA A 143 0.81 20.07 -0.98
CA ALA A 143 2.08 19.38 -0.78
C ALA A 143 3.27 20.30 -0.48
N ALA A 144 3.20 21.56 -0.89
CA ALA A 144 4.28 22.52 -0.65
C ALA A 144 4.21 23.11 0.75
N THR A 145 2.99 23.38 1.25
CA THR A 145 2.77 24.19 2.45
C THR A 145 2.18 23.43 3.63
N GLY A 146 1.59 22.24 3.40
CA GLY A 146 0.86 21.49 4.41
C GLY A 146 -0.50 22.11 4.79
N LYS A 147 -0.96 23.15 4.10
CA LYS A 147 -2.27 23.76 4.35
C LYS A 147 -3.38 22.85 3.85
N SER A 148 -4.45 22.75 4.64
CA SER A 148 -5.65 21.99 4.27
C SER A 148 -6.40 22.68 3.13
N ASN A 149 -6.72 21.92 2.08
CA ASN A 149 -7.61 22.32 0.99
C ASN A 149 -9.06 21.98 1.31
N TRP A 150 -9.28 20.77 1.82
CA TRP A 150 -10.57 20.29 2.29
C TRP A 150 -10.39 19.09 3.23
N VAL A 151 -11.42 18.81 4.00
CA VAL A 151 -11.52 17.65 4.91
C VAL A 151 -12.90 17.03 4.73
N TYR A 152 -12.97 15.71 4.69
CA TYR A 152 -14.21 14.95 4.60
C TYR A 152 -14.33 14.02 5.81
N GLU A 153 -15.49 13.99 6.46
CA GLU A 153 -15.77 13.16 7.64
C GLU A 153 -16.55 11.89 7.26
N THR A 154 -16.12 10.75 7.78
CA THR A 154 -16.74 9.44 7.62
C THR A 154 -17.37 8.97 8.94
N GLY A 155 -18.14 7.88 8.90
CA GLY A 155 -18.77 7.30 10.08
C GLY A 155 -17.80 6.58 11.02
N ASN A 156 -16.59 6.21 10.57
CA ASN A 156 -15.61 5.47 11.37
C ASN A 156 -14.20 5.57 10.77
N TYR A 157 -13.21 4.91 11.38
CA TYR A 157 -11.78 4.97 11.03
C TYR A 157 -11.50 4.70 9.55
N ILE A 158 -10.54 5.44 8.98
CA ILE A 158 -10.03 5.19 7.64
C ILE A 158 -8.70 4.45 7.73
N ASN A 159 -8.70 3.14 7.43
CA ASN A 159 -7.54 2.27 7.44
C ASN A 159 -6.80 2.28 6.10
N GLY A 160 -7.55 2.16 5.00
CA GLY A 160 -7.02 2.04 3.66
C GLY A 160 -6.42 3.35 3.15
N SER A 161 -5.44 3.22 2.27
CA SER A 161 -4.92 4.37 1.52
C SER A 161 -5.91 4.75 0.42
N PRO A 162 -6.20 6.05 0.22
CA PRO A 162 -7.13 6.48 -0.81
C PRO A 162 -6.54 6.27 -2.21
N ALA A 163 -7.28 5.60 -3.10
CA ALA A 163 -6.94 5.52 -4.52
C ALA A 163 -7.36 6.81 -5.23
N VAL A 164 -6.58 7.25 -6.22
CA VAL A 164 -6.82 8.48 -6.97
C VAL A 164 -6.80 8.20 -8.46
N ALA A 165 -7.90 8.50 -9.14
CA ALA A 165 -8.01 8.46 -10.60
C ALA A 165 -9.16 9.34 -11.09
N ASN A 166 -9.10 9.81 -12.33
CA ASN A 166 -10.20 10.49 -13.03
C ASN A 166 -10.85 11.66 -12.26
N GLY A 167 -10.05 12.42 -11.49
CA GLY A 167 -10.55 13.53 -10.68
C GLY A 167 -11.31 13.10 -9.41
N GLN A 168 -11.30 11.82 -9.08
CA GLN A 168 -11.94 11.26 -7.89
C GLN A 168 -10.95 10.56 -6.97
N THR A 169 -11.29 10.49 -5.68
CA THR A 169 -10.67 9.59 -4.72
C THR A 169 -11.66 8.54 -4.25
N VAL A 170 -11.16 7.31 -4.11
CA VAL A 170 -11.95 6.15 -3.67
C VAL A 170 -11.24 5.50 -2.49
N PHE A 171 -11.95 5.30 -1.39
CA PHE A 171 -11.41 4.69 -0.18
C PHE A 171 -12.51 4.01 0.63
N GLY A 172 -12.12 3.09 1.47
CA GLY A 172 -12.99 2.45 2.45
C GLY A 172 -12.45 2.60 3.86
N GLY A 173 -13.29 2.28 4.82
CA GLY A 173 -12.95 2.34 6.24
C GLY A 173 -13.78 1.36 7.08
N CYS A 174 -13.78 1.58 8.39
CA CYS A 174 -14.53 0.77 9.34
C CYS A 174 -16.01 1.18 9.48
N ASP A 175 -16.55 1.94 8.54
CA ASP A 175 -17.97 2.28 8.43
C ASP A 175 -18.73 1.40 7.42
N ALA A 176 -18.03 0.41 6.82
CA ALA A 176 -18.57 -0.50 5.81
C ALA A 176 -19.01 0.18 4.50
N ILE A 177 -18.49 1.36 4.19
CA ILE A 177 -18.83 2.15 3.01
C ILE A 177 -17.58 2.32 2.12
N LEU A 178 -17.77 2.16 0.82
CA LEU A 178 -16.83 2.61 -0.19
C LEU A 178 -17.20 4.04 -0.59
N HIS A 179 -16.38 5.00 -0.19
CA HIS A 179 -16.58 6.42 -0.47
C HIS A 179 -15.96 6.80 -1.81
N VAL A 180 -16.68 7.61 -2.60
CA VAL A 180 -16.22 8.24 -3.83
C VAL A 180 -16.39 9.74 -3.70
N LEU A 181 -15.29 10.49 -3.71
CA LEU A 181 -15.30 11.95 -3.56
C LEU A 181 -14.72 12.63 -4.80
N ASN A 182 -15.17 13.84 -5.07
CA ASN A 182 -14.56 14.75 -6.01
C ASN A 182 -13.27 15.33 -5.40
N LEU A 183 -12.15 15.18 -6.07
CA LEU A 183 -10.86 15.64 -5.59
C LEU A 183 -10.71 17.17 -5.57
N ALA A 184 -11.50 17.90 -6.38
CA ALA A 184 -11.38 19.35 -6.48
C ALA A 184 -11.83 20.09 -5.19
N ASP A 185 -12.76 19.50 -4.44
CA ASP A 185 -13.40 20.17 -3.31
C ASP A 185 -13.77 19.23 -2.14
N GLY A 186 -13.51 17.92 -2.27
CA GLY A 186 -13.84 16.93 -1.26
C GLY A 186 -15.33 16.60 -1.16
N THR A 187 -16.16 17.07 -2.10
CA THR A 187 -17.59 16.78 -2.08
C THR A 187 -17.87 15.32 -2.38
N LYS A 188 -18.88 14.78 -1.71
CA LYS A 188 -19.36 13.41 -1.94
C LYS A 188 -19.94 13.27 -3.34
N VAL A 189 -19.39 12.32 -4.11
CA VAL A 189 -19.96 11.87 -5.38
C VAL A 189 -20.89 10.69 -5.13
N LYS A 190 -20.43 9.72 -4.33
CA LYS A 190 -21.21 8.51 -4.02
C LYS A 190 -20.72 7.86 -2.73
N GLU A 191 -21.63 7.19 -2.04
CA GLU A 191 -21.39 6.21 -0.99
C GLU A 191 -21.98 4.88 -1.44
N ILE A 192 -21.22 3.80 -1.33
CA ILE A 192 -21.62 2.47 -1.78
C ILE A 192 -21.46 1.51 -0.61
N GLU A 193 -22.55 0.90 -0.20
CA GLU A 193 -22.54 -0.13 0.85
C GLU A 193 -21.63 -1.30 0.44
N ALA A 194 -20.63 -1.59 1.25
CA ALA A 194 -19.70 -2.69 1.03
C ALA A 194 -20.09 -3.97 1.83
N GLY A 195 -21.06 -3.85 2.72
CA GLY A 195 -21.57 -4.95 3.54
C GLY A 195 -20.75 -5.21 4.81
N ALA A 196 -19.45 -4.87 4.84
CA ALA A 196 -18.60 -5.01 6.02
C ALA A 196 -17.42 -4.03 5.97
N TYR A 197 -16.69 -3.90 7.09
CA TYR A 197 -15.53 -3.02 7.23
C TYR A 197 -14.45 -3.33 6.20
N ILE A 198 -13.91 -2.28 5.56
CA ILE A 198 -12.87 -2.37 4.55
C ILE A 198 -11.53 -2.08 5.24
N ALA A 199 -10.67 -3.10 5.37
CA ALA A 199 -9.36 -2.95 6.00
C ALA A 199 -8.25 -2.57 5.00
N ALA A 200 -8.39 -3.01 3.75
CA ALA A 200 -7.42 -2.83 2.69
C ALA A 200 -7.64 -1.52 1.91
N SER A 201 -6.62 -1.11 1.17
CA SER A 201 -6.79 -0.06 0.15
C SER A 201 -7.45 -0.66 -1.09
N ALA A 202 -8.46 0.03 -1.62
CA ALA A 202 -9.06 -0.33 -2.89
C ALA A 202 -8.10 -0.01 -4.04
N ALA A 203 -7.96 -0.92 -5.01
CA ALA A 203 -7.31 -0.61 -6.29
C ALA A 203 -8.38 -0.13 -7.28
N LEU A 204 -8.06 0.92 -8.05
CA LEU A 204 -9.01 1.55 -8.98
C LEU A 204 -8.52 1.40 -10.43
N ASP A 205 -9.30 0.69 -11.25
CA ASP A 205 -9.04 0.55 -12.69
C ASP A 205 -10.26 0.98 -13.50
N GLY A 206 -10.14 2.10 -14.20
CA GLY A 206 -11.25 2.74 -14.86
C GLY A 206 -12.35 3.16 -13.87
N THR A 207 -13.54 2.56 -14.00
CA THR A 207 -14.67 2.75 -13.08
C THR A 207 -14.81 1.63 -12.06
N ARG A 208 -13.87 0.68 -12.01
CA ARG A 208 -13.95 -0.48 -11.11
C ARG A 208 -13.01 -0.34 -9.94
N ALA A 209 -13.54 -0.53 -8.74
CA ALA A 209 -12.80 -0.63 -7.49
C ALA A 209 -12.75 -2.10 -7.03
N TYR A 210 -11.55 -2.57 -6.64
CA TYR A 210 -11.30 -3.94 -6.19
C TYR A 210 -10.76 -3.90 -4.76
N PHE A 211 -11.41 -4.61 -3.83
CA PHE A 211 -11.00 -4.64 -2.42
C PHE A 211 -11.58 -5.83 -1.68
N GLY A 212 -10.93 -6.23 -0.59
CA GLY A 212 -11.46 -7.19 0.37
C GLY A 212 -12.04 -6.53 1.61
N HIS A 213 -12.88 -7.25 2.34
CA HIS A 213 -13.47 -6.77 3.59
C HIS A 213 -13.51 -7.85 4.69
N TYR A 214 -13.96 -7.47 5.88
CA TYR A 214 -13.97 -8.32 7.08
C TYR A 214 -14.92 -9.51 7.00
N ASP A 215 -15.99 -9.46 6.20
CA ASP A 215 -16.99 -10.56 6.08
C ASP A 215 -16.61 -11.58 5.00
N ASN A 216 -15.31 -11.84 4.86
CA ASN A 216 -14.77 -12.95 4.08
C ASN A 216 -15.08 -12.90 2.57
N GLU A 217 -15.29 -11.72 2.02
CA GLU A 217 -15.50 -11.53 0.59
C GLU A 217 -14.51 -10.53 -0.01
N PHE A 218 -14.19 -10.73 -1.27
CA PHE A 218 -13.44 -9.82 -2.11
C PHE A 218 -14.36 -9.33 -3.23
N LEU A 219 -14.45 -8.02 -3.41
CA LEU A 219 -15.46 -7.37 -4.25
C LEU A 219 -14.84 -6.65 -5.46
N CYS A 220 -15.61 -6.61 -6.54
CA CYS A 220 -15.45 -5.68 -7.65
C CYS A 220 -16.69 -4.80 -7.76
N ILE A 221 -16.53 -3.52 -7.54
CA ILE A 221 -17.61 -2.52 -7.58
C ILE A 221 -17.42 -1.59 -8.76
N ASP A 222 -18.45 -1.40 -9.59
CA ASP A 222 -18.51 -0.30 -10.56
C ASP A 222 -18.91 0.98 -9.82
N ILE A 223 -17.96 1.86 -9.57
CA ILE A 223 -18.19 3.09 -8.79
C ILE A 223 -19.05 4.11 -9.52
N ALA A 224 -19.06 4.09 -10.85
CA ALA A 224 -19.93 4.99 -11.63
C ALA A 224 -21.41 4.59 -11.50
N LYS A 225 -21.71 3.29 -11.56
CA LYS A 225 -23.05 2.76 -11.36
C LYS A 225 -23.44 2.63 -9.89
N GLY A 226 -22.45 2.40 -9.01
CA GLY A 226 -22.66 2.05 -7.59
C GLY A 226 -23.15 0.60 -7.43
N THR A 227 -22.71 -0.30 -8.29
CA THR A 227 -23.18 -1.69 -8.29
C THR A 227 -22.06 -2.69 -8.16
N ASN A 228 -22.30 -3.75 -7.40
CA ASN A 228 -21.41 -4.90 -7.34
C ASN A 228 -21.45 -5.63 -8.70
N GLN A 229 -20.27 -5.88 -9.28
CA GLN A 229 -20.10 -6.61 -10.54
C GLN A 229 -19.90 -8.09 -10.29
N TRP A 230 -19.09 -8.43 -9.28
CA TRP A 230 -18.89 -9.77 -8.78
C TRP A 230 -18.30 -9.74 -7.37
N ASN A 231 -18.50 -10.82 -6.64
CA ASN A 231 -17.85 -11.11 -5.39
C ASN A 231 -17.16 -12.47 -5.45
N TYR A 232 -16.03 -12.58 -4.75
CA TYR A 232 -15.28 -13.82 -4.59
C TYR A 232 -15.24 -14.22 -3.12
N LYS A 233 -15.50 -15.51 -2.86
CA LYS A 233 -15.42 -16.14 -1.55
C LYS A 233 -14.91 -17.55 -1.71
N ASP A 234 -13.78 -17.90 -1.07
CA ASP A 234 -13.26 -19.26 -1.06
C ASP A 234 -13.55 -19.94 0.28
N ARG A 235 -13.09 -19.33 1.37
CA ARG A 235 -13.25 -19.81 2.74
C ARG A 235 -13.81 -18.72 3.63
N GLY A 236 -14.16 -19.07 4.87
CA GLY A 236 -14.68 -18.12 5.88
C GLY A 236 -13.56 -17.31 6.55
N PHE A 237 -12.70 -16.64 5.77
CA PHE A 237 -11.62 -15.78 6.27
C PHE A 237 -11.55 -14.45 5.51
N PRO A 238 -11.29 -13.34 6.21
CA PRO A 238 -11.26 -12.03 5.58
C PRO A 238 -10.05 -11.81 4.67
N TYR A 239 -10.17 -10.84 3.77
CA TYR A 239 -9.14 -10.41 2.84
C TYR A 239 -8.68 -9.00 3.21
N PHE A 240 -7.46 -8.86 3.76
CA PHE A 240 -6.92 -7.59 4.25
C PHE A 240 -5.79 -7.03 3.39
N SER A 241 -5.29 -7.80 2.42
CA SER A 241 -4.29 -7.28 1.51
C SER A 241 -4.92 -6.39 0.45
N SER A 242 -4.24 -5.31 0.07
CA SER A 242 -4.62 -4.51 -1.10
C SER A 242 -4.27 -5.29 -2.38
N PRO A 243 -5.16 -5.36 -3.38
CA PRO A 243 -4.95 -6.21 -4.55
C PRO A 243 -3.91 -5.67 -5.53
N ALA A 244 -3.31 -6.57 -6.31
CA ALA A 244 -2.67 -6.24 -7.57
C ALA A 244 -3.66 -6.48 -8.73
N VAL A 245 -3.80 -5.50 -9.63
CA VAL A 245 -4.76 -5.55 -10.74
C VAL A 245 -4.01 -5.41 -12.06
N THR A 246 -4.04 -6.46 -12.87
CA THR A 246 -3.47 -6.47 -14.23
C THR A 246 -4.56 -6.20 -15.29
N SER A 247 -4.22 -6.35 -16.56
CA SER A 247 -5.19 -6.23 -17.64
C SER A 247 -6.33 -7.27 -17.57
N ASP A 248 -6.05 -8.46 -17.05
CA ASP A 248 -6.94 -9.64 -17.07
C ASP A 248 -7.17 -10.31 -15.71
N ARG A 249 -6.42 -9.96 -14.68
CA ARG A 249 -6.39 -10.64 -13.38
C ARG A 249 -6.41 -9.69 -12.19
N VAL A 250 -6.92 -10.22 -11.06
CA VAL A 250 -6.81 -9.59 -9.75
C VAL A 250 -6.16 -10.57 -8.79
N ILE A 251 -5.11 -10.15 -8.10
CA ILE A 251 -4.33 -10.98 -7.18
C ILE A 251 -4.38 -10.36 -5.78
N PHE A 252 -4.70 -11.14 -4.76
CA PHE A 252 -4.83 -10.66 -3.38
C PHE A 252 -4.52 -11.76 -2.37
N GLY A 253 -4.05 -11.37 -1.20
CA GLY A 253 -3.78 -12.25 -0.06
C GLY A 253 -4.98 -12.40 0.84
N GLY A 254 -5.11 -13.54 1.50
CA GLY A 254 -6.16 -13.85 2.45
C GLY A 254 -5.63 -14.33 3.81
N ARG A 255 -6.44 -14.16 4.85
CA ARG A 255 -6.15 -14.72 6.19
C ARG A 255 -6.42 -16.22 6.27
N ASP A 256 -6.93 -16.81 5.21
CA ASP A 256 -7.01 -18.26 5.00
C ASP A 256 -5.65 -18.90 4.64
N LYS A 257 -4.55 -18.12 4.74
CA LYS A 257 -3.17 -18.52 4.43
C LYS A 257 -2.95 -18.79 2.94
N ARG A 258 -3.55 -17.96 2.09
CA ARG A 258 -3.47 -18.14 0.64
C ARG A 258 -3.30 -16.82 -0.09
N LEU A 259 -2.65 -16.92 -1.24
CA LEU A 259 -2.67 -15.91 -2.29
C LEU A 259 -3.64 -16.38 -3.38
N HIS A 260 -4.59 -15.54 -3.74
CA HIS A 260 -5.64 -15.83 -4.72
C HIS A 260 -5.40 -15.04 -5.99
N CYS A 261 -5.71 -15.64 -7.13
CA CYS A 261 -5.78 -14.99 -8.43
C CYS A 261 -7.10 -15.30 -9.10
N VAL A 262 -7.82 -14.26 -9.49
CA VAL A 262 -9.12 -14.39 -10.15
C VAL A 262 -9.14 -13.64 -11.47
N GLU A 263 -10.05 -14.03 -12.37
CA GLU A 263 -10.35 -13.28 -13.60
C GLU A 263 -10.90 -11.91 -13.22
N LYS A 264 -10.35 -10.86 -13.80
CA LYS A 264 -10.72 -9.47 -13.53
C LYS A 264 -12.19 -9.17 -13.86
N GLU A 265 -12.71 -9.77 -14.92
CA GLU A 265 -14.08 -9.49 -15.41
C GLU A 265 -15.16 -10.24 -14.63
N THR A 266 -14.86 -11.44 -14.12
CA THR A 266 -15.88 -12.35 -13.59
C THR A 266 -15.68 -12.73 -12.13
N GLY A 267 -14.48 -12.47 -11.55
CA GLY A 267 -14.11 -12.95 -10.22
C GLY A 267 -13.89 -14.47 -10.13
N LYS A 268 -13.91 -15.21 -11.24
CA LYS A 268 -13.64 -16.65 -11.23
C LYS A 268 -12.21 -16.95 -10.86
N SER A 269 -12.00 -17.92 -9.98
CA SER A 269 -10.66 -18.37 -9.58
C SER A 269 -9.89 -18.91 -10.79
N ILE A 270 -8.64 -18.41 -10.94
CA ILE A 270 -7.67 -18.91 -11.92
C ILE A 270 -6.72 -19.87 -11.22
N TRP A 271 -6.12 -19.43 -10.10
CA TRP A 271 -5.26 -20.25 -9.27
C TRP A 271 -5.24 -19.73 -7.83
N VAL A 272 -4.82 -20.60 -6.93
CA VAL A 272 -4.62 -20.32 -5.51
C VAL A 272 -3.27 -20.91 -5.10
N PHE A 273 -2.44 -20.08 -4.42
CA PHE A 273 -1.16 -20.50 -3.85
C PHE A 273 -1.25 -20.56 -2.33
N GLY A 274 -0.88 -21.68 -1.73
CA GLY A 274 -0.91 -21.88 -0.28
C GLY A 274 0.38 -21.41 0.41
N THR A 275 0.25 -20.66 1.49
CA THR A 275 1.30 -20.32 2.46
C THR A 275 1.05 -21.03 3.79
N ARG A 276 1.93 -20.88 4.78
CA ARG A 276 1.74 -21.45 6.13
C ARG A 276 1.20 -20.46 7.15
N GLY A 277 1.23 -19.16 6.83
CA GLY A 277 0.71 -18.04 7.60
C GLY A 277 -0.29 -17.21 6.80
N LYS A 278 -1.02 -16.32 7.45
CA LYS A 278 -1.89 -15.38 6.75
C LYS A 278 -1.09 -14.45 5.81
N VAL A 279 -1.76 -13.95 4.78
CA VAL A 279 -1.17 -13.09 3.76
C VAL A 279 -1.82 -11.71 3.85
N ASP A 280 -1.39 -10.89 4.82
CA ASP A 280 -1.79 -9.49 4.96
C ASP A 280 -0.91 -8.56 4.10
N SER A 281 0.30 -9.01 3.72
CA SER A 281 1.15 -8.34 2.72
C SER A 281 0.41 -8.20 1.38
N SER A 282 0.50 -7.02 0.78
CA SER A 282 -0.17 -6.75 -0.50
C SER A 282 0.73 -7.17 -1.67
N PRO A 283 0.29 -8.09 -2.56
CA PRO A 283 1.09 -8.60 -3.65
C PRO A 283 1.45 -7.52 -4.66
N VAL A 284 2.63 -7.64 -5.26
CA VAL A 284 3.10 -6.78 -6.35
C VAL A 284 3.40 -7.62 -7.58
N VAL A 285 2.86 -7.22 -8.74
CA VAL A 285 3.13 -7.85 -10.03
C VAL A 285 4.29 -7.14 -10.71
N ALA A 286 5.31 -7.89 -11.13
CA ALA A 286 6.46 -7.45 -11.89
C ALA A 286 6.69 -8.36 -13.09
N GLY A 287 6.24 -7.93 -14.28
CA GLY A 287 6.24 -8.74 -15.48
C GLY A 287 5.34 -9.98 -15.33
N ASP A 288 5.93 -11.17 -15.43
CA ASP A 288 5.26 -12.47 -15.31
C ASP A 288 5.27 -13.06 -13.88
N LYS A 289 5.67 -12.27 -12.88
CA LYS A 289 5.88 -12.70 -11.50
C LYS A 289 5.05 -11.91 -10.51
N VAL A 290 4.65 -12.57 -9.43
CA VAL A 290 3.98 -11.96 -8.27
C VAL A 290 4.88 -12.15 -7.06
N VAL A 291 5.13 -11.07 -6.32
CA VAL A 291 5.92 -11.09 -5.08
C VAL A 291 5.02 -10.74 -3.91
N VAL A 292 5.12 -11.49 -2.82
CA VAL A 292 4.29 -11.28 -1.62
C VAL A 292 4.99 -11.80 -0.36
N GLY A 293 4.80 -11.10 0.76
CA GLY A 293 5.17 -11.57 2.09
C GLY A 293 4.07 -12.41 2.74
N SER A 294 4.41 -13.18 3.75
CA SER A 294 3.46 -13.95 4.56
C SER A 294 3.86 -13.93 6.05
N ASP A 295 2.89 -14.08 6.92
CA ASP A 295 3.11 -14.19 8.36
C ASP A 295 3.79 -15.51 8.78
N ASP A 296 4.01 -16.43 7.83
CA ASP A 296 4.87 -17.60 8.07
C ASP A 296 6.38 -17.27 8.06
N GLY A 297 6.72 -16.00 7.92
CA GLY A 297 8.08 -15.51 7.92
C GLY A 297 8.79 -15.65 6.57
N ARG A 298 8.05 -15.82 5.48
CA ARG A 298 8.62 -15.98 4.14
C ARG A 298 8.21 -14.85 3.20
N LEU A 299 9.13 -14.56 2.30
CA LEU A 299 8.88 -13.82 1.07
C LEU A 299 8.76 -14.82 -0.07
N TYR A 300 7.68 -14.75 -0.84
CA TYR A 300 7.40 -15.64 -1.97
C TYR A 300 7.43 -14.89 -3.29
N MET A 301 7.89 -15.56 -4.33
CA MET A 301 7.72 -15.17 -5.72
C MET A 301 7.07 -16.32 -6.48
N VAL A 302 5.89 -16.05 -7.06
CA VAL A 302 5.10 -17.03 -7.79
C VAL A 302 4.86 -16.59 -9.23
N SER A 303 4.60 -17.56 -10.10
CA SER A 303 4.25 -17.32 -11.50
C SER A 303 2.87 -16.64 -11.60
N LEU A 304 2.78 -15.51 -12.29
CA LEU A 304 1.50 -14.85 -12.55
C LEU A 304 0.57 -15.75 -13.38
N LYS A 305 1.14 -16.63 -14.22
CA LYS A 305 0.38 -17.48 -15.14
C LYS A 305 -0.46 -18.53 -14.41
N ASP A 306 0.16 -19.24 -13.45
CA ASP A 306 -0.40 -20.46 -12.86
C ASP A 306 -0.24 -20.58 -11.34
N GLY A 307 0.36 -19.58 -10.68
CA GLY A 307 0.57 -19.56 -9.23
C GLY A 307 1.65 -20.51 -8.73
N SER A 308 2.45 -21.16 -9.63
CA SER A 308 3.54 -22.02 -9.21
C SER A 308 4.63 -21.22 -8.48
N GLU A 309 5.18 -21.78 -7.40
CA GLU A 309 6.31 -21.16 -6.68
C GLU A 309 7.55 -21.15 -7.59
N LEU A 310 8.10 -19.95 -7.78
CA LEU A 310 9.35 -19.75 -8.53
C LEU A 310 10.55 -19.63 -7.61
N TRP A 311 10.35 -18.99 -6.45
CA TRP A 311 11.37 -18.75 -5.46
C TRP A 311 10.72 -18.35 -4.13
N SER A 312 11.38 -18.69 -3.02
CA SER A 312 11.05 -18.17 -1.70
C SER A 312 12.29 -17.98 -0.85
N TYR A 313 12.19 -17.11 0.15
CA TYR A 313 13.24 -16.86 1.13
C TYR A 313 12.66 -16.81 2.53
N GLU A 314 13.27 -17.52 3.48
CA GLU A 314 12.87 -17.56 4.87
C GLU A 314 13.56 -16.43 5.65
N ILE A 315 12.78 -15.47 6.11
CA ILE A 315 13.22 -14.39 7.01
C ILE A 315 13.08 -14.83 8.47
N GLY A 316 12.05 -15.63 8.77
CA GLY A 316 11.85 -16.25 10.08
C GLY A 316 10.93 -15.46 11.03
N GLN A 317 10.53 -14.24 10.68
CA GLN A 317 9.53 -13.44 11.39
C GLN A 317 8.47 -12.93 10.40
N PRO A 318 7.25 -12.61 10.85
CA PRO A 318 6.16 -12.19 9.96
C PRO A 318 6.56 -11.10 8.97
N VAL A 319 6.09 -11.25 7.73
CA VAL A 319 6.34 -10.31 6.63
C VAL A 319 5.01 -9.71 6.19
N SER A 320 4.51 -8.78 6.99
CA SER A 320 3.26 -8.05 6.74
C SER A 320 3.44 -6.82 5.84
N SER A 321 4.65 -6.28 5.74
CA SER A 321 5.02 -5.24 4.79
C SER A 321 4.74 -5.69 3.35
N SER A 322 4.40 -4.73 2.47
CA SER A 322 4.24 -5.03 1.04
C SER A 322 5.55 -4.81 0.28
N PRO A 323 5.90 -5.68 -0.68
CA PRO A 323 7.15 -5.54 -1.42
C PRO A 323 7.16 -4.29 -2.30
N ALA A 324 8.33 -3.66 -2.42
CA ALA A 324 8.63 -2.70 -3.47
C ALA A 324 9.57 -3.33 -4.48
N VAL A 325 9.23 -3.25 -5.77
CA VAL A 325 10.03 -3.82 -6.85
C VAL A 325 10.55 -2.69 -7.74
N VAL A 326 11.87 -2.63 -7.94
CA VAL A 326 12.54 -1.63 -8.75
C VAL A 326 13.89 -2.14 -9.25
N ASP A 327 14.24 -1.89 -10.51
CA ASP A 327 15.55 -2.22 -11.10
C ASP A 327 15.98 -3.68 -10.85
N GLY A 328 15.06 -4.63 -11.00
CA GLY A 328 15.31 -6.06 -10.77
C GLY A 328 15.55 -6.44 -9.29
N LYS A 329 15.22 -5.54 -8.35
CA LYS A 329 15.33 -5.76 -6.91
C LYS A 329 13.97 -5.78 -6.23
N VAL A 330 13.88 -6.53 -5.13
CA VAL A 330 12.75 -6.56 -4.21
C VAL A 330 13.22 -6.00 -2.87
N ILE A 331 12.53 -4.98 -2.36
CA ILE A 331 12.74 -4.41 -1.03
C ILE A 331 11.53 -4.73 -0.18
N ILE A 332 11.75 -5.24 1.04
CA ILE A 332 10.69 -5.68 1.95
C ILE A 332 11.08 -5.42 3.40
N GLY A 333 10.12 -4.97 4.21
CA GLY A 333 10.24 -4.91 5.66
C GLY A 333 9.79 -6.20 6.32
N SER A 334 10.28 -6.48 7.53
CA SER A 334 9.85 -7.62 8.35
C SER A 334 9.64 -7.19 9.79
N GLU A 335 8.81 -7.94 10.50
CA GLU A 335 8.55 -7.70 11.93
C GLU A 335 9.75 -8.06 12.84
N ASP A 336 10.82 -8.65 12.27
CA ASP A 336 12.11 -8.76 12.97
C ASP A 336 12.83 -7.42 13.12
N GLY A 337 12.29 -6.33 12.54
CA GLY A 337 12.87 -5.00 12.55
C GLY A 337 13.94 -4.77 11.49
N SER A 338 13.93 -5.54 10.42
CA SER A 338 14.87 -5.36 9.31
C SER A 338 14.19 -5.03 8.00
N VAL A 339 14.91 -4.32 7.15
CA VAL A 339 14.60 -4.11 5.74
C VAL A 339 15.56 -4.98 4.92
N TYR A 340 15.02 -5.76 4.02
CA TYR A 340 15.77 -6.68 3.16
C TYR A 340 15.72 -6.21 1.71
N CYS A 341 16.81 -6.38 1.00
CA CYS A 341 16.90 -6.18 -0.44
C CYS A 341 17.38 -7.47 -1.11
N PHE A 342 16.58 -7.94 -2.05
CA PHE A 342 16.91 -9.09 -2.87
C PHE A 342 17.08 -8.67 -4.32
N GLY A 343 17.91 -9.41 -5.08
CA GLY A 343 18.14 -9.20 -6.50
C GLY A 343 18.96 -10.31 -7.09
N ALA A 344 19.23 -10.23 -8.41
CA ALA A 344 20.13 -11.16 -9.07
C ALA A 344 21.52 -11.09 -8.43
N LYS A 345 22.14 -12.25 -8.20
CA LYS A 345 23.56 -12.34 -7.83
C LYS A 345 24.38 -11.96 -9.05
N LYS A 346 25.19 -10.91 -8.96
CA LYS A 346 26.17 -10.56 -9.99
C LYS A 346 27.27 -11.60 -10.05
#